data_29f2f73450c20a9dd03b2e454609e6ef
#
_entry.id   29f2f73450c20a9dd03b2e454609e6ef
#
_cell.length_a   1.000
_cell.length_b   1.000
_cell.length_c   1.000
_cell.angle_alpha   90.00
_cell.angle_beta   90.00
_cell.angle_gamma   90.00
#
_symmetry.space_group_name_H-M   'P 1'
#
loop_
_entity.id
_entity.type
_entity.pdbx_description
1 polymer ?
#
loop_
_entity_poly.entity_id
_entity_poly.type
_entity_poly.pdbx_seq_one_letter_code
_entity_poly.pdbx_strand_id
1 'polypeptide(L)'
;MPQSIYNAILLLSLLACSSLDKRDNEFAFNNELFAEGTVLAQIGGLTIQEASGLVASTKNPGYFWTHNDSGDTARLFLINQKGQIKAQVLLEGVAANDWEEITIVSDTSETYIIVADIGDNQAIRPSVSLLKFIEPEVSDLDKLVISADAISTMQLTYKEGARDAESLFWDRYKNEIILITKREENVNVYSFAFAAGSHEITRMGTLSLRNFTAADMNQDGEILIKNYQSIFYWGKSTAPAAERILTETPQRIPYQWEPQGEAICWSGNKGFYTLSERGKKGEQQLFFYAKKLR
;
A
#
# COMPACT_ATOMS: atom_id res chain seq x y z
N MET A 1 -26.53 -6.38 -13.71
CA MET A 1 -25.69 -7.45 -14.32
C MET A 1 -25.87 -8.72 -13.52
N PRO A 2 -25.91 -9.92 -14.12
CA PRO A 2 -26.23 -11.13 -13.36
C PRO A 2 -25.09 -11.53 -12.43
N GLN A 3 -25.45 -11.97 -11.24
CA GLN A 3 -24.61 -12.47 -10.16
C GLN A 3 -23.58 -13.54 -10.57
N SER A 4 -23.79 -14.18 -11.74
CA SER A 4 -22.89 -15.20 -12.31
C SER A 4 -21.57 -14.65 -12.85
N ILE A 5 -21.47 -13.37 -13.19
CA ILE A 5 -20.25 -12.76 -13.71
C ILE A 5 -19.33 -12.36 -12.54
N TYR A 6 -19.90 -11.91 -11.40
CA TYR A 6 -19.14 -11.61 -10.18
C TYR A 6 -18.44 -12.86 -9.62
N ASN A 7 -19.14 -14.01 -9.63
CA ASN A 7 -18.56 -15.27 -9.16
C ASN A 7 -17.45 -15.82 -10.06
N ALA A 8 -17.43 -15.47 -11.36
CA ALA A 8 -16.38 -15.90 -12.28
C ALA A 8 -15.10 -15.07 -12.14
N ILE A 9 -15.22 -13.78 -11.84
CA ILE A 9 -14.07 -12.89 -11.62
C ILE A 9 -13.39 -13.23 -10.28
N LEU A 10 -14.17 -13.51 -9.23
CA LEU A 10 -13.67 -13.96 -7.94
C LEU A 10 -12.97 -15.35 -8.00
N LEU A 11 -13.38 -16.23 -8.95
CA LEU A 11 -12.74 -17.54 -9.14
C LEU A 11 -11.40 -17.44 -9.87
N LEU A 12 -11.22 -16.46 -10.75
CA LEU A 12 -9.94 -16.25 -11.47
C LEU A 12 -8.84 -15.68 -10.58
N SER A 13 -9.19 -14.83 -9.60
CA SER A 13 -8.23 -14.34 -8.60
C SER A 13 -7.75 -15.42 -7.64
N LEU A 14 -8.58 -16.45 -7.40
CA LEU A 14 -8.28 -17.55 -6.48
C LEU A 14 -7.37 -18.63 -7.07
N LEU A 15 -7.23 -18.72 -8.40
CA LEU A 15 -6.32 -19.68 -9.04
C LEU A 15 -4.87 -19.18 -9.17
N ALA A 16 -4.63 -17.87 -9.00
CA ALA A 16 -3.28 -17.31 -9.01
C ALA A 16 -2.49 -17.54 -7.69
N CYS A 17 -3.15 -17.97 -6.63
CA CYS A 17 -2.58 -18.05 -5.28
C CYS A 17 -1.91 -19.41 -4.92
N SER A 18 -1.70 -20.33 -5.87
CA SER A 18 -1.30 -21.71 -5.53
C SER A 18 0.08 -22.16 -6.00
N SER A 19 0.84 -21.34 -6.70
CA SER A 19 2.25 -21.68 -6.98
C SER A 19 3.16 -20.59 -6.42
N LEU A 20 3.98 -20.95 -5.44
CA LEU A 20 5.13 -20.13 -5.00
C LEU A 20 5.86 -19.63 -6.24
N ASP A 21 5.99 -18.32 -6.40
CA ASP A 21 6.82 -17.81 -7.49
C ASP A 21 8.26 -18.20 -7.18
N LYS A 22 8.80 -19.11 -7.99
CA LYS A 22 10.16 -19.63 -7.77
C LYS A 22 11.21 -18.52 -7.79
N ARG A 23 10.91 -17.39 -8.45
CA ARG A 23 11.79 -16.23 -8.54
C ARG A 23 12.03 -15.57 -7.19
N ASP A 24 11.06 -15.55 -6.29
CA ASP A 24 11.25 -15.01 -4.95
C ASP A 24 12.37 -15.75 -4.21
N ASN A 25 12.55 -17.07 -4.48
CA ASN A 25 13.57 -17.89 -3.84
C ASN A 25 14.99 -17.62 -4.37
N GLU A 26 15.16 -16.88 -5.43
CA GLU A 26 16.47 -16.46 -5.94
C GLU A 26 17.12 -15.39 -5.05
N PHE A 27 16.30 -14.68 -4.25
CA PHE A 27 16.79 -13.67 -3.32
C PHE A 27 17.16 -14.28 -1.97
N ALA A 28 18.31 -13.83 -1.42
CA ALA A 28 18.80 -14.30 -0.13
C ALA A 28 17.79 -14.01 0.99
N PHE A 29 17.46 -15.05 1.76
CA PHE A 29 16.63 -14.92 2.95
C PHE A 29 17.47 -14.49 4.15
N ASN A 30 17.03 -13.43 4.84
CA ASN A 30 17.72 -12.89 6.01
C ASN A 30 16.76 -12.79 7.20
N ASN A 31 16.91 -13.68 8.15
CA ASN A 31 16.15 -13.71 9.40
C ASN A 31 16.85 -12.97 10.56
N GLU A 32 18.05 -12.38 10.32
CA GLU A 32 18.80 -11.68 11.36
C GLU A 32 18.33 -10.22 11.55
N LEU A 33 17.63 -9.66 10.57
CA LEU A 33 17.19 -8.25 10.61
C LEU A 33 15.89 -8.05 11.37
N PHE A 34 14.96 -8.98 11.22
CA PHE A 34 13.62 -8.88 11.81
C PHE A 34 13.23 -10.18 12.50
N ALA A 35 12.41 -10.07 13.55
CA ALA A 35 11.77 -11.20 14.19
C ALA A 35 10.63 -11.74 13.31
N GLU A 36 10.20 -12.96 13.59
CA GLU A 36 8.97 -13.52 13.05
C GLU A 36 7.76 -12.64 13.41
N GLY A 37 6.73 -12.67 12.54
CA GLY A 37 5.52 -11.89 12.74
C GLY A 37 4.75 -12.30 13.99
N THR A 38 4.39 -11.32 14.80
CA THR A 38 3.55 -11.51 15.99
C THR A 38 2.18 -10.90 15.74
N VAL A 39 1.11 -11.68 15.91
CA VAL A 39 -0.27 -11.18 15.83
C VAL A 39 -0.50 -10.19 16.96
N LEU A 40 -0.80 -8.94 16.63
CA LEU A 40 -1.19 -7.93 17.61
C LEU A 40 -2.69 -7.86 17.81
N ALA A 41 -3.44 -7.99 16.72
CA ALA A 41 -4.88 -7.87 16.74
C ALA A 41 -5.54 -8.71 15.64
N GLN A 42 -6.78 -9.11 15.92
CA GLN A 42 -7.75 -9.53 14.92
C GLN A 42 -8.65 -8.33 14.63
N ILE A 43 -8.69 -7.88 13.37
CA ILE A 43 -9.61 -6.83 12.96
C ILE A 43 -11.01 -7.42 12.97
N GLY A 44 -11.89 -6.83 13.77
CA GLY A 44 -13.26 -7.32 13.97
C GLY A 44 -14.29 -6.56 13.15
N GLY A 45 -15.45 -7.19 12.97
CA GLY A 45 -16.60 -6.54 12.34
C GLY A 45 -16.64 -6.64 10.82
N LEU A 46 -17.57 -5.90 10.22
CA LEU A 46 -17.82 -5.90 8.76
C LEU A 46 -17.52 -4.53 8.12
N THR A 47 -16.87 -3.65 8.85
CA THR A 47 -16.62 -2.28 8.39
C THR A 47 -15.36 -2.21 7.52
N ILE A 48 -14.32 -2.94 7.92
CA ILE A 48 -13.08 -3.10 7.14
C ILE A 48 -13.02 -4.56 6.73
N GLN A 49 -13.30 -4.86 5.47
CA GLN A 49 -13.33 -6.23 4.95
C GLN A 49 -12.25 -6.48 3.91
N GLU A 50 -11.98 -5.49 3.11
CA GLU A 50 -11.02 -5.50 2.00
C GLU A 50 -9.94 -4.46 2.30
N ALA A 51 -9.25 -4.63 3.48
CA ALA A 51 -8.20 -3.70 3.86
C ALA A 51 -7.06 -3.75 2.85
N SER A 52 -6.90 -2.65 2.14
CA SER A 52 -5.83 -2.41 1.19
C SER A 52 -5.10 -1.12 1.57
N GLY A 53 -3.78 -1.18 1.62
CA GLY A 53 -2.97 -0.08 2.12
C GLY A 53 -3.01 0.12 3.65
N LEU A 54 -1.87 0.49 4.20
CA LEU A 54 -1.69 0.81 5.62
C LEU A 54 -0.57 1.84 5.76
N VAL A 55 -0.78 2.89 6.55
CA VAL A 55 0.29 3.84 6.88
C VAL A 55 0.21 4.31 8.33
N ALA A 56 1.35 4.41 9.00
CA ALA A 56 1.42 4.92 10.35
C ALA A 56 1.08 6.43 10.36
N SER A 57 0.09 6.81 11.18
CA SER A 57 -0.30 8.21 11.31
C SER A 57 0.82 9.05 11.95
N THR A 58 1.10 10.20 11.37
CA THR A 58 2.04 11.18 11.92
C THR A 58 1.36 12.09 12.94
N LYS A 59 0.16 12.58 12.63
CA LYS A 59 -0.59 13.47 13.52
C LYS A 59 -1.31 12.74 14.66
N ASN A 60 -1.53 11.41 14.52
CA ASN A 60 -2.17 10.58 15.54
C ASN A 60 -1.23 9.44 15.97
N PRO A 61 -0.23 9.70 16.83
CA PRO A 61 0.78 8.71 17.19
C PRO A 61 0.18 7.42 17.78
N GLY A 62 0.64 6.26 17.30
CA GLY A 62 0.15 4.94 17.73
C GLY A 62 -1.08 4.44 16.98
N TYR A 63 -1.54 5.19 15.98
CA TYR A 63 -2.62 4.81 15.08
C TYR A 63 -2.12 4.65 13.64
N PHE A 64 -2.97 4.00 12.82
CA PHE A 64 -2.72 3.76 11.40
C PHE A 64 -3.93 4.18 10.58
N TRP A 65 -3.68 4.72 9.40
CA TRP A 65 -4.68 4.91 8.37
C TRP A 65 -4.74 3.68 7.47
N THR A 66 -5.94 3.24 7.16
CA THR A 66 -6.23 2.18 6.19
C THR A 66 -7.56 2.48 5.49
N HIS A 67 -7.87 1.76 4.44
CA HIS A 67 -9.12 1.86 3.68
C HIS A 67 -9.56 0.46 3.20
N ASN A 68 -10.76 0.36 2.67
CA ASN A 68 -11.14 -0.78 1.85
C ASN A 68 -10.70 -0.53 0.40
N ASP A 69 -10.44 -1.60 -0.33
CA ASP A 69 -10.11 -1.61 -1.73
C ASP A 69 -11.26 -1.04 -2.59
N SER A 70 -12.16 -1.86 -3.06
CA SER A 70 -13.27 -1.48 -3.94
C SER A 70 -14.62 -1.71 -3.27
N GLY A 71 -15.69 -1.12 -3.84
CA GLY A 71 -17.07 -1.38 -3.38
C GLY A 71 -17.48 -0.67 -2.08
N ASP A 72 -16.62 0.10 -1.45
CA ASP A 72 -16.94 0.97 -0.32
C ASP A 72 -17.19 2.41 -0.76
N THR A 73 -17.64 3.25 0.15
CA THR A 73 -17.62 4.70 -0.01
C THR A 73 -16.19 5.23 0.15
N ALA A 74 -15.90 6.39 -0.46
CA ALA A 74 -14.59 7.02 -0.33
C ALA A 74 -14.31 7.44 1.12
N ARG A 75 -13.75 6.56 1.93
CA ARG A 75 -13.46 6.79 3.35
C ARG A 75 -12.21 6.06 3.82
N LEU A 76 -11.57 6.68 4.82
CA LEU A 76 -10.46 6.10 5.55
C LEU A 76 -10.89 5.69 6.96
N PHE A 77 -10.14 4.77 7.53
CA PHE A 77 -10.27 4.35 8.91
C PHE A 77 -8.98 4.63 9.66
N LEU A 78 -9.08 5.26 10.83
CA LEU A 78 -7.98 5.39 11.78
C LEU A 78 -8.12 4.26 12.80
N ILE A 79 -7.19 3.31 12.78
CA ILE A 79 -7.19 2.14 13.67
C ILE A 79 -6.01 2.18 14.63
N ASN A 80 -6.17 1.59 15.81
CA ASN A 80 -5.08 1.41 16.77
C ASN A 80 -4.42 0.02 16.64
N GLN A 81 -3.35 -0.24 17.38
CA GLN A 81 -2.65 -1.53 17.42
C GLN A 81 -3.52 -2.71 17.92
N LYS A 82 -4.70 -2.44 18.49
CA LYS A 82 -5.67 -3.47 18.89
C LYS A 82 -6.72 -3.73 17.81
N GLY A 83 -6.56 -3.13 16.62
CA GLY A 83 -7.51 -3.24 15.51
C GLY A 83 -8.83 -2.50 15.71
N GLN A 84 -8.91 -1.61 16.70
CA GLN A 84 -10.12 -0.85 17.00
C GLN A 84 -10.14 0.42 16.15
N ILE A 85 -11.27 0.69 15.50
CA ILE A 85 -11.49 1.93 14.74
C ILE A 85 -11.68 3.09 15.74
N LYS A 86 -10.83 4.09 15.64
CA LYS A 86 -10.90 5.35 16.39
C LYS A 86 -11.78 6.36 15.65
N ALA A 87 -11.64 6.45 14.33
CA ALA A 87 -12.39 7.38 13.50
C ALA A 87 -12.57 6.87 12.07
N GLN A 88 -13.59 7.43 11.41
CA GLN A 88 -13.81 7.31 9.98
C GLN A 88 -13.71 8.69 9.34
N VAL A 89 -13.03 8.80 8.21
CA VAL A 89 -12.86 10.04 7.46
C VAL A 89 -13.44 9.86 6.07
N LEU A 90 -14.54 10.55 5.79
CA LEU A 90 -15.19 10.56 4.47
C LEU A 90 -14.50 11.59 3.58
N LEU A 91 -14.20 11.23 2.35
CA LEU A 91 -13.72 12.14 1.30
C LEU A 91 -14.91 12.55 0.43
N GLU A 92 -15.35 13.80 0.58
CA GLU A 92 -16.54 14.30 -0.13
C GLU A 92 -16.25 14.52 -1.61
N GLY A 93 -17.19 14.18 -2.47
CA GLY A 93 -17.08 14.38 -3.91
C GLY A 93 -16.10 13.45 -4.64
N VAL A 94 -15.61 12.42 -3.94
CA VAL A 94 -14.69 11.43 -4.47
C VAL A 94 -15.41 10.11 -4.72
N ALA A 95 -15.09 9.43 -5.83
CA ALA A 95 -15.45 8.03 -6.05
C ALA A 95 -14.28 7.13 -5.61
N ALA A 96 -14.55 6.10 -4.83
CA ALA A 96 -13.60 5.02 -4.59
C ALA A 96 -13.83 3.96 -5.67
N ASN A 97 -12.94 3.90 -6.68
CA ASN A 97 -13.08 2.93 -7.76
C ASN A 97 -12.31 1.64 -7.44
N ASP A 98 -11.00 1.77 -7.17
CA ASP A 98 -10.08 0.66 -6.94
C ASP A 98 -8.88 1.20 -6.13
N TRP A 99 -9.10 1.39 -4.81
CA TRP A 99 -8.11 1.98 -3.91
C TRP A 99 -7.13 0.92 -3.42
N GLU A 100 -5.88 1.04 -3.77
CA GLU A 100 -4.89 -0.02 -3.54
C GLU A 100 -3.87 0.34 -2.46
N GLU A 101 -3.50 1.60 -2.33
CA GLU A 101 -2.43 1.97 -1.39
C GLU A 101 -2.67 3.35 -0.78
N ILE A 102 -2.05 3.57 0.37
CA ILE A 102 -2.05 4.83 1.10
C ILE A 102 -0.66 5.18 1.60
N THR A 103 -0.23 6.41 1.44
CA THR A 103 1.06 6.87 1.97
C THR A 103 0.94 8.24 2.63
N ILE A 104 1.91 8.57 3.48
CA ILE A 104 2.05 9.89 4.08
C ILE A 104 3.25 10.61 3.47
N VAL A 105 3.02 11.84 3.03
CA VAL A 105 4.04 12.76 2.56
C VAL A 105 4.09 13.98 3.47
N SER A 106 5.28 14.51 3.71
CA SER A 106 5.44 15.71 4.55
C SER A 106 6.30 16.72 3.82
N ASP A 107 5.90 17.96 3.89
CA ASP A 107 6.75 19.08 3.54
C ASP A 107 7.20 19.84 4.81
N THR A 108 7.76 21.04 4.65
CA THR A 108 8.27 21.82 5.78
C THR A 108 7.17 22.36 6.69
N SER A 109 5.92 22.36 6.24
CA SER A 109 4.80 23.03 6.91
C SER A 109 3.71 22.07 7.35
N GLU A 110 3.51 20.95 6.63
CA GLU A 110 2.33 20.13 6.81
C GLU A 110 2.59 18.65 6.47
N THR A 111 1.72 17.79 6.97
CA THR A 111 1.67 16.37 6.65
C THR A 111 0.40 16.06 5.88
N TYR A 112 0.53 15.32 4.80
CA TYR A 112 -0.57 14.96 3.91
C TYR A 112 -0.70 13.46 3.78
N ILE A 113 -1.93 13.00 3.62
CA ILE A 113 -2.25 11.66 3.15
C ILE A 113 -2.37 11.70 1.63
N ILE A 114 -1.83 10.67 0.96
CA ILE A 114 -2.12 10.35 -0.43
C ILE A 114 -2.81 9.00 -0.46
N VAL A 115 -4.02 8.95 -1.00
CA VAL A 115 -4.75 7.72 -1.31
C VAL A 115 -4.58 7.44 -2.80
N ALA A 116 -4.26 6.19 -3.14
CA ALA A 116 -3.96 5.77 -4.49
C ALA A 116 -5.12 4.94 -5.07
N ASP A 117 -5.94 5.55 -5.93
CA ASP A 117 -6.97 4.90 -6.75
C ASP A 117 -6.32 4.45 -8.06
N ILE A 118 -5.53 3.37 -7.98
CA ILE A 118 -4.60 2.94 -9.04
C ILE A 118 -4.83 1.52 -9.54
N GLY A 119 -5.74 0.77 -8.93
CA GLY A 119 -6.12 -0.56 -9.36
C GLY A 119 -6.80 -0.54 -10.73
N ASP A 120 -6.49 -1.52 -11.54
CA ASP A 120 -7.07 -1.72 -12.88
C ASP A 120 -6.85 -3.16 -13.33
N ASN A 121 -7.49 -4.08 -12.65
CA ASN A 121 -7.37 -5.53 -12.83
C ASN A 121 -7.45 -5.99 -14.31
N GLN A 122 -8.06 -5.20 -15.18
CA GLN A 122 -8.21 -5.51 -16.61
C GLN A 122 -7.29 -4.67 -17.50
N ALA A 123 -6.54 -3.72 -16.93
CA ALA A 123 -5.69 -2.77 -17.64
C ALA A 123 -6.45 -2.02 -18.76
N ILE A 124 -7.60 -1.43 -18.42
CA ILE A 124 -8.52 -0.73 -19.37
C ILE A 124 -8.83 0.71 -18.94
N ARG A 125 -8.48 1.11 -17.71
CA ARG A 125 -8.72 2.47 -17.23
C ARG A 125 -7.87 3.47 -18.04
N PRO A 126 -8.48 4.51 -18.62
CA PRO A 126 -7.71 5.52 -19.38
C PRO A 126 -6.80 6.35 -18.48
N SER A 127 -7.14 6.48 -17.21
CA SER A 127 -6.35 7.14 -16.17
C SER A 127 -6.67 6.58 -14.80
N VAL A 128 -5.70 6.66 -13.88
CA VAL A 128 -5.82 6.38 -12.44
C VAL A 128 -5.60 7.66 -11.66
N SER A 129 -5.82 7.66 -10.34
CA SER A 129 -5.81 8.91 -9.55
C SER A 129 -5.06 8.79 -8.24
N LEU A 130 -4.39 9.86 -7.85
CA LEU A 130 -3.88 10.07 -6.50
C LEU A 130 -4.63 11.23 -5.84
N LEU A 131 -5.13 11.02 -4.64
CA LEU A 131 -5.90 11.98 -3.87
C LEU A 131 -5.06 12.46 -2.68
N LYS A 132 -4.68 13.74 -2.67
CA LYS A 132 -3.85 14.34 -1.62
C LYS A 132 -4.65 15.34 -0.81
N PHE A 133 -4.61 15.20 0.52
CA PHE A 133 -5.22 16.14 1.47
C PHE A 133 -4.43 16.18 2.78
N ILE A 134 -4.63 17.23 3.58
CA ILE A 134 -3.96 17.37 4.88
C ILE A 134 -4.37 16.20 5.79
N GLU A 135 -3.39 15.53 6.42
CA GLU A 135 -3.67 14.51 7.42
C GLU A 135 -4.47 15.11 8.57
N PRO A 136 -5.69 14.60 8.88
CA PRO A 136 -6.47 15.14 9.98
C PRO A 136 -5.91 14.70 11.33
N GLU A 137 -5.93 15.62 12.30
CA GLU A 137 -5.78 15.28 13.71
C GLU A 137 -7.14 14.90 14.28
N VAL A 138 -7.21 13.70 14.89
CA VAL A 138 -8.45 13.13 15.42
C VAL A 138 -8.44 13.27 16.94
N SER A 139 -9.24 14.19 17.48
CA SER A 139 -9.42 14.35 18.93
C SER A 139 -10.50 13.40 19.46
N ASP A 140 -11.77 13.86 19.47
CA ASP A 140 -12.90 13.13 20.05
C ASP A 140 -14.02 12.80 19.05
N LEU A 141 -13.79 13.07 17.75
CA LEU A 141 -14.79 12.85 16.72
C LEU A 141 -14.65 11.48 16.08
N ASP A 142 -15.71 10.68 16.12
CA ASP A 142 -15.75 9.37 15.47
C ASP A 142 -15.86 9.45 13.95
N LYS A 143 -16.34 10.59 13.42
CA LYS A 143 -16.54 10.81 11.98
C LYS A 143 -16.08 12.20 11.57
N LEU A 144 -15.26 12.24 10.55
CA LEU A 144 -14.76 13.47 9.91
C LEU A 144 -15.16 13.47 8.44
N VAL A 145 -15.23 14.67 7.87
CA VAL A 145 -15.44 14.87 6.42
C VAL A 145 -14.34 15.79 5.91
N ILE A 146 -13.63 15.34 4.89
CA ILE A 146 -12.72 16.19 4.10
C ILE A 146 -13.52 16.67 2.91
N SER A 147 -13.72 17.99 2.82
CA SER A 147 -14.48 18.60 1.74
C SER A 147 -13.76 18.47 0.39
N ALA A 148 -14.51 18.43 -0.69
CA ALA A 148 -13.98 18.24 -2.04
C ALA A 148 -12.92 19.30 -2.43
N ASP A 149 -13.08 20.53 -1.98
CA ASP A 149 -12.15 21.65 -2.22
C ASP A 149 -10.82 21.53 -1.43
N ALA A 150 -10.79 20.70 -0.38
CA ALA A 150 -9.57 20.39 0.37
C ALA A 150 -8.79 19.21 -0.22
N ILE A 151 -9.29 18.56 -1.27
CA ILE A 151 -8.68 17.38 -1.90
C ILE A 151 -8.03 17.81 -3.23
N SER A 152 -6.71 17.66 -3.31
CA SER A 152 -5.96 17.84 -4.56
C SER A 152 -5.87 16.51 -5.28
N THR A 153 -6.32 16.44 -6.53
CA THR A 153 -6.29 15.23 -7.36
C THR A 153 -5.22 15.31 -8.44
N MET A 154 -4.36 14.32 -8.52
CA MET A 154 -3.47 14.07 -9.64
C MET A 154 -4.02 12.90 -10.46
N GLN A 155 -4.35 13.15 -11.73
CA GLN A 155 -4.72 12.10 -12.67
C GLN A 155 -3.49 11.62 -13.43
N LEU A 156 -3.30 10.30 -13.49
CA LEU A 156 -2.14 9.68 -14.11
C LEU A 156 -2.56 8.87 -15.32
N THR A 157 -1.85 9.07 -16.42
CA THR A 157 -1.93 8.24 -17.61
C THR A 157 -0.56 7.59 -17.83
N TYR A 158 -0.55 6.26 -17.99
CA TYR A 158 0.70 5.55 -18.31
C TYR A 158 1.00 5.70 -19.80
N LYS A 159 2.19 6.19 -20.14
CA LYS A 159 2.63 6.36 -21.53
C LYS A 159 2.60 5.05 -22.32
N GLU A 160 2.88 3.94 -21.63
CA GLU A 160 2.91 2.60 -22.22
C GLU A 160 1.53 1.90 -22.24
N GLY A 161 0.44 2.64 -21.97
CA GLY A 161 -0.93 2.13 -21.87
C GLY A 161 -1.32 1.70 -20.45
N ALA A 162 -2.61 1.47 -20.23
CA ALA A 162 -3.21 1.15 -18.93
C ALA A 162 -2.49 0.00 -18.21
N ARG A 163 -2.39 0.11 -16.89
CA ARG A 163 -1.71 -0.86 -16.02
C ARG A 163 -2.47 -1.00 -14.72
N ASP A 164 -2.41 -2.22 -14.17
CA ASP A 164 -2.80 -2.51 -12.81
C ASP A 164 -1.63 -2.25 -11.86
N ALA A 165 -1.82 -1.41 -10.86
CA ALA A 165 -0.80 -1.08 -9.87
C ALA A 165 -1.39 -1.14 -8.45
N GLU A 166 -0.64 -1.69 -7.50
CA GLU A 166 -1.09 -1.87 -6.13
C GLU A 166 -0.07 -1.41 -5.09
N SER A 167 1.10 -0.94 -5.50
CA SER A 167 2.13 -0.51 -4.56
C SER A 167 2.56 0.91 -4.84
N LEU A 168 2.56 1.72 -3.79
CA LEU A 168 2.96 3.11 -3.87
C LEU A 168 3.60 3.54 -2.56
N PHE A 169 4.69 4.31 -2.62
CA PHE A 169 5.29 4.95 -1.45
C PHE A 169 5.97 6.26 -1.80
N TRP A 170 6.30 7.06 -0.79
CA TRP A 170 6.98 8.33 -0.95
C TRP A 170 8.49 8.21 -0.72
N ASP A 171 9.27 8.53 -1.75
CA ASP A 171 10.72 8.79 -1.62
C ASP A 171 10.94 10.20 -1.06
N ARG A 172 11.16 10.31 0.25
CA ARG A 172 11.35 11.59 0.94
C ARG A 172 12.63 12.33 0.54
N TYR A 173 13.65 11.62 0.03
CA TYR A 173 14.92 12.24 -0.34
C TYR A 173 14.86 12.90 -1.71
N LYS A 174 13.98 12.41 -2.59
CA LYS A 174 13.68 13.02 -3.89
C LYS A 174 12.40 13.82 -3.91
N ASN A 175 11.56 13.66 -2.89
CA ASN A 175 10.20 14.18 -2.86
C ASN A 175 9.38 13.69 -4.07
N GLU A 176 9.51 12.41 -4.38
CA GLU A 176 8.83 11.73 -5.47
C GLU A 176 7.97 10.58 -4.96
N ILE A 177 6.91 10.29 -5.69
CA ILE A 177 6.09 9.10 -5.51
C ILE A 177 6.67 7.99 -6.35
N ILE A 178 6.89 6.82 -5.73
CA ILE A 178 7.25 5.59 -6.42
C ILE A 178 5.99 4.76 -6.57
N LEU A 179 5.67 4.36 -7.79
CA LEU A 179 4.52 3.51 -8.11
C LEU A 179 5.03 2.25 -8.82
N ILE A 180 4.52 1.09 -8.41
CA ILE A 180 4.93 -0.21 -8.95
C ILE A 180 3.69 -0.98 -9.39
N THR A 181 3.71 -1.50 -10.63
CA THR A 181 2.61 -2.30 -11.17
C THR A 181 2.61 -3.72 -10.59
N LYS A 182 1.53 -4.48 -10.84
CA LYS A 182 1.34 -5.81 -10.22
C LYS A 182 1.41 -6.97 -11.20
N ARG A 183 0.78 -6.86 -12.36
CA ARG A 183 0.40 -8.04 -13.15
C ARG A 183 1.40 -8.46 -14.21
N GLU A 184 2.32 -7.60 -14.58
CA GLU A 184 3.32 -7.95 -15.58
C GLU A 184 4.27 -9.03 -15.06
N GLU A 185 4.84 -9.80 -15.97
CA GLU A 185 5.89 -10.78 -15.63
C GLU A 185 7.11 -10.09 -14.99
N ASN A 186 7.45 -8.90 -15.47
CA ASN A 186 8.39 -7.98 -14.87
C ASN A 186 7.63 -6.67 -14.60
N VAL A 187 7.37 -6.38 -13.34
CA VAL A 187 6.59 -5.20 -12.99
C VAL A 187 7.29 -3.90 -13.35
N ASN A 188 6.51 -2.89 -13.68
CA ASN A 188 7.02 -1.57 -14.05
C ASN A 188 7.20 -0.69 -12.80
N VAL A 189 8.23 0.13 -12.82
CA VAL A 189 8.54 1.12 -11.78
C VAL A 189 8.44 2.52 -12.38
N TYR A 190 7.68 3.37 -11.72
CA TYR A 190 7.51 4.79 -12.05
C TYR A 190 7.97 5.64 -10.88
N SER A 191 8.52 6.83 -11.16
CA SER A 191 8.87 7.84 -10.17
C SER A 191 8.47 9.21 -10.69
N PHE A 192 7.74 9.98 -9.89
CA PHE A 192 7.23 11.30 -10.26
C PHE A 192 6.91 12.14 -9.03
N ALA A 193 6.99 13.46 -9.16
CA ALA A 193 6.52 14.37 -8.12
C ALA A 193 4.98 14.48 -8.15
N PHE A 194 4.34 14.59 -6.98
CA PHE A 194 2.91 14.88 -6.94
C PHE A 194 2.63 16.29 -7.46
N ALA A 195 1.76 16.40 -8.45
CA ALA A 195 1.23 17.65 -8.96
C ALA A 195 -0.25 17.48 -9.31
N ALA A 196 -1.11 18.40 -8.84
CA ALA A 196 -2.53 18.35 -9.19
C ALA A 196 -2.76 18.51 -10.72
N GLY A 197 -3.84 17.91 -11.22
CA GLY A 197 -4.17 17.91 -12.65
C GLY A 197 -3.81 16.61 -13.36
N SER A 198 -3.77 16.64 -14.70
CA SER A 198 -3.56 15.43 -15.52
C SER A 198 -2.11 15.35 -16.00
N HIS A 199 -1.49 14.19 -15.80
CA HIS A 199 -0.08 13.98 -16.10
C HIS A 199 0.12 12.62 -16.77
N GLU A 200 1.00 12.58 -17.76
CA GLU A 200 1.49 11.33 -18.33
C GLU A 200 2.79 10.96 -17.61
N ILE A 201 2.86 9.71 -17.13
CA ILE A 201 4.05 9.16 -16.48
C ILE A 201 4.73 8.13 -17.38
N THR A 202 6.07 8.14 -17.34
CA THR A 202 6.91 7.26 -18.13
C THR A 202 7.62 6.26 -17.22
N ARG A 203 7.65 5.01 -17.61
CA ARG A 203 8.33 3.94 -16.90
C ARG A 203 9.83 4.23 -16.79
N MET A 204 10.39 4.11 -15.58
CA MET A 204 11.84 4.18 -15.33
C MET A 204 12.55 2.86 -15.64
N GLY A 205 11.92 1.74 -15.32
CA GLY A 205 12.49 0.42 -15.52
C GLY A 205 11.52 -0.68 -15.11
N THR A 206 12.03 -1.92 -15.07
CA THR A 206 11.26 -3.09 -14.65
C THR A 206 12.01 -3.92 -13.61
N LEU A 207 11.25 -4.58 -12.72
CA LEU A 207 11.76 -5.60 -11.79
C LEU A 207 11.35 -6.99 -12.25
N SER A 208 12.24 -7.97 -12.18
CA SER A 208 11.98 -9.38 -12.45
C SER A 208 11.21 -10.06 -11.29
N LEU A 209 10.22 -9.37 -10.75
CA LEU A 209 9.31 -9.77 -9.69
C LEU A 209 7.89 -9.40 -10.10
N ARG A 210 6.90 -9.93 -9.42
CA ARG A 210 5.49 -9.64 -9.72
C ARG A 210 4.57 -9.79 -8.52
N ASN A 211 3.29 -9.46 -8.74
CA ASN A 211 2.22 -9.58 -7.77
C ASN A 211 2.49 -8.75 -6.49
N PHE A 212 3.17 -7.61 -6.65
CA PHE A 212 3.34 -6.69 -5.54
C PHE A 212 1.99 -6.12 -5.12
N THR A 213 1.78 -6.05 -3.81
CA THR A 213 0.52 -5.66 -3.19
C THR A 213 0.69 -4.46 -2.25
N ALA A 214 1.89 -4.15 -1.79
CA ALA A 214 2.13 -3.00 -0.93
C ALA A 214 3.61 -2.63 -0.87
N ALA A 215 3.91 -1.37 -0.54
CA ALA A 215 5.27 -0.90 -0.33
C ALA A 215 5.32 0.28 0.65
N ASP A 216 6.42 0.43 1.39
CA ASP A 216 6.65 1.60 2.23
C ASP A 216 8.14 1.89 2.40
N MET A 217 8.48 3.15 2.68
CA MET A 217 9.83 3.64 2.92
C MET A 217 9.89 4.44 4.22
N ASN A 218 10.82 4.07 5.11
CA ASN A 218 10.99 4.78 6.37
C ASN A 218 11.91 6.00 6.25
N GLN A 219 12.08 6.72 7.38
CA GLN A 219 12.91 7.93 7.46
C GLN A 219 14.41 7.68 7.24
N ASP A 220 14.88 6.44 7.37
CA ASP A 220 16.29 6.06 7.12
C ASP A 220 16.52 5.59 5.67
N GLY A 221 15.49 5.66 4.82
CA GLY A 221 15.54 5.20 3.44
C GLY A 221 15.55 3.69 3.29
N GLU A 222 15.12 2.96 4.31
CA GLU A 222 14.89 1.52 4.20
C GLU A 222 13.57 1.29 3.48
N ILE A 223 13.55 0.41 2.48
CA ILE A 223 12.39 0.14 1.65
C ILE A 223 11.90 -1.27 1.91
N LEU A 224 10.58 -1.40 2.04
CA LEU A 224 9.86 -2.67 2.04
C LEU A 224 8.94 -2.71 0.83
N ILE A 225 8.97 -3.82 0.10
CA ILE A 225 7.99 -4.12 -0.95
C ILE A 225 7.55 -5.55 -0.72
N LYS A 226 6.24 -5.80 -0.71
CA LYS A 226 5.71 -7.14 -0.51
C LYS A 226 4.87 -7.61 -1.70
N ASN A 227 4.83 -8.92 -1.87
CA ASN A 227 3.80 -9.62 -2.61
C ASN A 227 3.03 -10.56 -1.66
N TYR A 228 2.18 -11.45 -2.18
CA TYR A 228 1.42 -12.39 -1.34
C TYR A 228 2.28 -13.43 -0.58
N GLN A 229 3.55 -13.58 -0.91
CA GLN A 229 4.39 -14.68 -0.45
C GLN A 229 5.67 -14.23 0.24
N SER A 230 6.15 -13.03 -0.07
CA SER A 230 7.46 -12.54 0.34
C SER A 230 7.44 -11.06 0.65
N ILE A 231 8.33 -10.64 1.55
CA ILE A 231 8.70 -9.25 1.76
C ILE A 231 10.14 -9.07 1.34
N PHE A 232 10.37 -8.09 0.49
CA PHE A 232 11.69 -7.67 -0.02
C PHE A 232 12.13 -6.41 0.69
N TYR A 233 13.38 -6.39 1.13
CA TYR A 233 13.97 -5.33 1.93
C TYR A 233 15.22 -4.77 1.28
N TRP A 234 15.27 -3.46 1.14
CA TRP A 234 16.48 -2.69 0.82
C TRP A 234 16.92 -1.92 2.06
N GLY A 235 18.20 -2.00 2.38
CA GLY A 235 18.77 -1.39 3.58
C GLY A 235 18.78 0.13 3.56
N LYS A 236 19.33 0.74 4.61
CA LYS A 236 19.44 2.20 4.76
C LYS A 236 20.21 2.85 3.62
N SER A 237 19.64 3.93 3.07
CA SER A 237 20.29 4.75 2.06
C SER A 237 19.56 6.07 1.87
N THR A 238 20.26 7.09 1.38
CA THR A 238 19.68 8.36 0.93
C THR A 238 19.67 8.49 -0.60
N ALA A 239 20.12 7.43 -1.30
CA ALA A 239 20.05 7.37 -2.76
C ALA A 239 18.58 7.25 -3.22
N PRO A 240 18.26 7.69 -4.46
CA PRO A 240 16.90 7.64 -4.99
C PRO A 240 16.30 6.24 -4.94
N ALA A 241 15.10 6.13 -4.38
CA ALA A 241 14.45 4.84 -4.15
C ALA A 241 14.23 4.07 -5.46
N ALA A 242 13.76 4.74 -6.53
CA ALA A 242 13.55 4.11 -7.82
C ALA A 242 14.82 3.51 -8.43
N GLU A 243 15.95 4.22 -8.34
CA GLU A 243 17.24 3.71 -8.81
C GLU A 243 17.67 2.49 -8.02
N ARG A 244 17.52 2.54 -6.70
CA ARG A 244 17.88 1.44 -5.80
C ARG A 244 17.09 0.17 -6.06
N ILE A 245 15.78 0.27 -6.16
CA ILE A 245 14.95 -0.91 -6.41
C ILE A 245 15.20 -1.52 -7.80
N LEU A 246 15.67 -0.73 -8.78
CA LEU A 246 16.02 -1.18 -10.11
C LEU A 246 17.44 -1.76 -10.24
N THR A 247 18.36 -1.40 -9.34
CA THR A 247 19.79 -1.73 -9.49
C THR A 247 20.38 -2.54 -8.34
N GLU A 248 19.81 -2.43 -7.13
CA GLU A 248 20.28 -3.17 -5.96
C GLU A 248 19.49 -4.48 -5.80
N THR A 249 20.16 -5.53 -5.34
CA THR A 249 19.52 -6.80 -5.02
C THR A 249 18.92 -6.74 -3.62
N PRO A 250 17.59 -6.91 -3.43
CA PRO A 250 16.98 -6.94 -2.11
C PRO A 250 17.28 -8.25 -1.36
N GLN A 251 16.98 -8.23 -0.07
CA GLN A 251 16.95 -9.42 0.78
C GLN A 251 15.50 -9.78 1.08
N ARG A 252 15.15 -11.06 1.08
CA ARG A 252 13.89 -11.49 1.65
C ARG A 252 14.00 -11.52 3.18
N ILE A 253 12.95 -11.10 3.84
CA ILE A 253 12.87 -11.05 5.30
C ILE A 253 11.67 -11.90 5.80
N PRO A 254 11.59 -12.20 7.12
CA PRO A 254 10.47 -12.99 7.67
C PRO A 254 9.12 -12.42 7.28
N TYR A 255 8.23 -13.29 6.83
CA TYR A 255 6.84 -13.00 6.51
C TYR A 255 5.95 -14.17 6.92
N GLN A 256 4.96 -13.89 7.75
CA GLN A 256 3.89 -14.81 8.07
C GLN A 256 2.82 -14.72 6.98
N TRP A 257 2.54 -15.82 6.29
CA TRP A 257 1.54 -15.81 5.24
C TRP A 257 0.17 -15.34 5.75
N GLU A 258 -0.46 -14.48 4.99
CA GLU A 258 -1.77 -13.87 5.24
C GLU A 258 -2.68 -14.13 4.03
N PRO A 259 -3.99 -14.44 4.25
CA PRO A 259 -4.93 -14.50 3.14
C PRO A 259 -5.12 -13.09 2.58
N GLN A 260 -4.83 -12.87 1.28
CA GLN A 260 -4.91 -11.54 0.66
C GLN A 260 -4.16 -10.47 1.48
N GLY A 261 -2.87 -10.72 1.74
CA GLY A 261 -2.03 -9.76 2.46
C GLY A 261 -1.70 -8.57 1.57
N GLU A 262 -2.37 -7.42 1.74
CA GLU A 262 -2.31 -6.28 0.81
C GLU A 262 -1.83 -4.98 1.44
N ALA A 263 -1.31 -5.03 2.67
CA ALA A 263 -0.79 -3.83 3.29
C ALA A 263 0.52 -4.05 4.03
N ILE A 264 1.39 -3.06 4.03
CA ILE A 264 2.63 -3.00 4.81
C ILE A 264 2.94 -1.56 5.21
N CYS A 265 3.37 -1.33 6.45
CA CYS A 265 3.91 -0.03 6.82
C CYS A 265 5.01 -0.11 7.88
N TRP A 266 5.94 0.83 7.83
CA TRP A 266 6.96 0.98 8.86
C TRP A 266 6.40 1.50 10.19
N SER A 267 6.97 1.03 11.28
CA SER A 267 6.80 1.57 12.64
C SER A 267 8.02 2.42 13.03
N GLY A 268 8.26 3.48 12.29
CA GLY A 268 9.52 4.20 12.41
C GLY A 268 10.72 3.25 12.25
N ASN A 269 11.62 3.18 13.24
CA ASN A 269 12.78 2.29 13.21
C ASN A 269 12.61 1.02 14.06
N LYS A 270 11.41 0.76 14.60
CA LYS A 270 11.17 -0.37 15.50
C LYS A 270 10.84 -1.68 14.79
N GLY A 271 10.44 -1.60 13.53
CA GLY A 271 9.96 -2.72 12.73
C GLY A 271 8.86 -2.27 11.77
N PHE A 272 8.02 -3.20 11.34
CA PHE A 272 6.94 -2.92 10.41
C PHE A 272 5.69 -3.73 10.75
N TYR A 273 4.57 -3.30 10.19
CA TYR A 273 3.28 -3.97 10.29
C TYR A 273 2.83 -4.50 8.94
N THR A 274 2.06 -5.59 8.94
CA THR A 274 1.28 -6.04 7.78
C THR A 274 -0.18 -6.21 8.18
N LEU A 275 -1.06 -6.04 7.19
CA LEU A 275 -2.50 -6.25 7.33
C LEU A 275 -3.02 -6.91 6.05
N SER A 276 -3.99 -7.80 6.20
CA SER A 276 -4.65 -8.47 5.09
C SER A 276 -6.10 -8.02 4.94
N GLU A 277 -6.69 -8.35 3.81
CA GLU A 277 -8.13 -8.44 3.69
C GLU A 277 -8.71 -9.49 4.64
N ARG A 278 -10.02 -9.48 4.76
CA ARG A 278 -10.74 -10.48 5.55
C ARG A 278 -10.81 -11.82 4.81
N GLY A 279 -10.11 -12.81 5.32
CA GLY A 279 -10.13 -14.17 4.79
C GLY A 279 -11.52 -14.82 4.85
N LYS A 280 -11.71 -15.91 4.11
CA LYS A 280 -13.00 -16.64 4.02
C LYS A 280 -13.51 -17.15 5.36
N LYS A 281 -12.63 -17.40 6.33
CA LYS A 281 -12.98 -17.82 7.69
C LYS A 281 -13.13 -16.65 8.66
N GLY A 282 -13.01 -15.40 8.14
CA GLY A 282 -13.13 -14.18 8.91
C GLY A 282 -11.83 -13.73 9.59
N GLU A 283 -10.73 -14.42 9.35
CA GLU A 283 -9.41 -13.98 9.82
C GLU A 283 -8.97 -12.72 9.06
N GLN A 284 -8.55 -11.70 9.81
CA GLN A 284 -7.96 -10.47 9.31
C GLN A 284 -7.06 -9.95 10.41
N GLN A 285 -5.77 -10.17 10.27
CA GLN A 285 -4.83 -9.97 11.37
C GLN A 285 -3.87 -8.82 11.09
N LEU A 286 -3.64 -8.02 12.12
CA LEU A 286 -2.56 -7.05 12.15
C LEU A 286 -1.34 -7.73 12.76
N PHE A 287 -0.29 -7.90 11.97
CA PHE A 287 0.99 -8.44 12.44
C PHE A 287 2.00 -7.33 12.70
N PHE A 288 2.94 -7.60 13.61
CA PHE A 288 4.11 -6.78 13.84
C PHE A 288 5.39 -7.62 13.73
N TYR A 289 6.37 -7.09 13.02
CA TYR A 289 7.70 -7.66 12.83
C TYR A 289 8.73 -6.74 13.46
N ALA A 290 9.21 -7.10 14.63
CA ALA A 290 10.18 -6.29 15.37
C ALA A 290 11.54 -6.29 14.66
N LYS A 291 12.14 -5.11 14.48
CA LYS A 291 13.53 -4.99 14.04
C LYS A 291 14.46 -5.46 15.15
N LYS A 292 15.38 -6.38 14.83
CA LYS A 292 16.36 -6.87 15.79
C LYS A 292 17.43 -5.81 16.03
N LEU A 293 17.72 -5.54 17.29
CA LEU A 293 18.83 -4.67 17.67
C LEU A 293 20.13 -5.40 17.34
N ARG A 294 21.01 -4.75 16.62
CA ARG A 294 22.38 -5.21 16.39
C ARG A 294 23.31 -4.60 17.41
#